data_91e1e0e82f3c91ded3cb28798f00330c
#
_entry.id   91e1e0e82f3c91ded3cb28798f00330c
#
_cell.length_a   1.000
_cell.length_b   1.000
_cell.length_c   1.000
_cell.angle_alpha   90.00
_cell.angle_beta   90.00
_cell.angle_gamma   90.00
#
_symmetry.space_group_name_H-M   'P 1'
#
loop_
_entity.id
_entity.type
_entity.pdbx_description
1 polymer ?
#
loop_
_entity_poly.entity_id
_entity_poly.type
_entity_poly.pdbx_seq_one_letter_code
_entity_poly.pdbx_strand_id
1 'polypeptide(L)'
;EPDESMTEEQAVNDIAEVFENSVNTHKISDVEVGSLLSSGIDSSYIATVSKAAKTFTVGFAYDKYNEISYAQDLSEKVGTKNYSKLITEEEYWSVLPEIQYYMDEPLADASCVALYFVDKTAAEHVKVVLSGEGADEFFGGYNMYRNAERYGENLKTFYVGNTNIMKEDEKKKILKNYKEDILPIHLVKEIYEETEGLDPLS
;
A
#
# COMPACT_ATOMS: atom_id res chain seq x y z
N GLU A 1 -9.73 -16.18 16.62
CA GLU A 1 -10.68 -17.08 15.92
C GLU A 1 -11.78 -16.22 15.27
N PRO A 2 -12.24 -16.56 14.05
CA PRO A 2 -13.33 -15.81 13.40
C PRO A 2 -14.61 -15.91 14.23
N ASP A 3 -15.36 -14.81 14.35
CA ASP A 3 -16.68 -14.80 14.97
C ASP A 3 -17.75 -15.04 13.90
N GLU A 4 -18.12 -16.31 13.72
CA GLU A 4 -19.13 -16.71 12.74
C GLU A 4 -20.56 -16.21 13.08
N SER A 5 -20.78 -15.65 14.28
CA SER A 5 -22.08 -15.12 14.69
C SER A 5 -22.30 -13.65 14.27
N MET A 6 -21.23 -12.97 13.87
CA MET A 6 -21.26 -11.56 13.46
C MET A 6 -21.95 -11.39 12.11
N THR A 7 -22.93 -10.51 12.04
CA THR A 7 -23.56 -10.14 10.76
C THR A 7 -22.72 -9.11 10.00
N GLU A 8 -22.87 -9.03 8.68
CA GLU A 8 -22.19 -8.01 7.85
C GLU A 8 -22.47 -6.58 8.35
N GLU A 9 -23.71 -6.28 8.72
CA GLU A 9 -24.10 -4.95 9.23
C GLU A 9 -23.40 -4.64 10.57
N GLN A 10 -23.27 -5.63 11.46
CA GLN A 10 -22.50 -5.47 12.69
C GLN A 10 -21.03 -5.24 12.41
N ALA A 11 -20.42 -6.04 11.54
CA ALA A 11 -19.03 -5.89 11.15
C ALA A 11 -18.72 -4.51 10.54
N VAL A 12 -19.59 -4.01 9.67
CA VAL A 12 -19.44 -2.69 9.07
C VAL A 12 -19.49 -1.57 10.12
N ASN A 13 -20.42 -1.66 11.08
CA ASN A 13 -20.53 -0.66 12.14
C ASN A 13 -19.34 -0.71 13.10
N ASP A 14 -18.92 -1.89 13.52
CA ASP A 14 -17.80 -2.08 14.43
C ASP A 14 -16.47 -1.62 13.78
N ILE A 15 -16.26 -1.98 12.52
CA ILE A 15 -15.09 -1.49 11.76
C ILE A 15 -15.10 0.03 11.64
N ALA A 16 -16.24 0.64 11.31
CA ALA A 16 -16.35 2.09 11.18
C ALA A 16 -16.00 2.80 12.50
N GLU A 17 -16.52 2.31 13.63
CA GLU A 17 -16.25 2.87 14.95
C GLU A 17 -14.77 2.76 15.33
N VAL A 18 -14.21 1.54 15.21
CA VAL A 18 -12.80 1.28 15.54
C VAL A 18 -11.87 2.08 14.63
N PHE A 19 -12.18 2.15 13.34
CA PHE A 19 -11.38 2.89 12.36
C PHE A 19 -11.40 4.40 12.65
N GLU A 20 -12.57 4.98 12.91
CA GLU A 20 -12.68 6.40 13.26
C GLU A 20 -11.90 6.71 14.54
N ASN A 21 -12.00 5.87 15.55
CA ASN A 21 -11.24 6.01 16.79
C ASN A 21 -9.73 5.91 16.55
N SER A 22 -9.29 4.94 15.74
CA SER A 22 -7.89 4.77 15.34
C SER A 22 -7.35 6.04 14.63
N VAL A 23 -8.05 6.52 13.61
CA VAL A 23 -7.65 7.74 12.90
C VAL A 23 -7.57 8.94 13.84
N ASN A 24 -8.54 9.12 14.73
CA ASN A 24 -8.53 10.21 15.70
C ASN A 24 -7.35 10.10 16.68
N THR A 25 -6.99 8.88 17.08
CA THR A 25 -5.83 8.63 17.94
C THR A 25 -4.52 8.97 17.22
N HIS A 26 -4.38 8.59 15.96
CA HIS A 26 -3.20 8.90 15.14
C HIS A 26 -3.05 10.40 14.80
N LYS A 27 -4.10 11.18 14.95
CA LYS A 27 -4.05 12.65 14.78
C LYS A 27 -3.53 13.40 16.00
N ILE A 28 -3.30 12.74 17.13
CA ILE A 28 -2.76 13.41 18.32
C ILE A 28 -1.34 13.88 18.02
N SER A 29 -1.19 15.19 17.86
CA SER A 29 0.05 15.81 17.41
C SER A 29 0.12 17.28 17.88
N ASP A 30 1.31 17.78 18.15
CA ASP A 30 1.58 19.19 18.43
C ASP A 30 1.68 20.05 17.15
N VAL A 31 1.59 19.43 15.99
CA VAL A 31 1.69 20.08 14.68
C VAL A 31 0.50 19.72 13.80
N GLU A 32 0.31 20.47 12.74
CA GLU A 32 -0.75 20.17 11.76
C GLU A 32 -0.48 18.82 11.08
N VAL A 33 -1.52 17.98 11.03
CA VAL A 33 -1.51 16.67 10.39
C VAL A 33 -2.26 16.76 9.06
N GLY A 34 -1.59 16.37 7.98
CA GLY A 34 -2.19 16.21 6.66
C GLY A 34 -2.61 14.77 6.37
N SER A 35 -3.10 14.52 5.17
CA SER A 35 -3.41 13.16 4.70
C SER A 35 -2.91 12.95 3.28
N LEU A 36 -2.29 11.81 3.01
CA LEU A 36 -2.06 11.38 1.64
C LEU A 36 -3.41 10.98 1.02
N LEU A 37 -3.57 11.29 -0.25
CA LEU A 37 -4.82 11.03 -0.97
C LEU A 37 -4.52 10.51 -2.38
N SER A 38 -5.01 9.33 -2.68
CA SER A 38 -5.01 8.73 -4.03
C SER A 38 -6.45 8.51 -4.50
N SER A 39 -6.64 7.84 -5.63
CA SER A 39 -7.95 7.38 -6.08
C SER A 39 -8.43 6.11 -5.35
N GLY A 40 -7.58 5.52 -4.51
CA GLY A 40 -7.88 4.32 -3.72
C GLY A 40 -8.89 4.58 -2.61
N ILE A 41 -9.68 3.54 -2.27
CA ILE A 41 -10.72 3.62 -1.25
C ILE A 41 -10.13 3.93 0.13
N ASP A 42 -9.00 3.34 0.46
CA ASP A 42 -8.37 3.42 1.79
C ASP A 42 -7.91 4.84 2.10
N SER A 43 -7.13 5.44 1.21
CA SER A 43 -6.68 6.83 1.36
C SER A 43 -7.84 7.82 1.35
N SER A 44 -8.87 7.56 0.54
CA SER A 44 -10.08 8.38 0.46
C SER A 44 -10.88 8.32 1.76
N TYR A 45 -10.98 7.13 2.37
CA TYR A 45 -11.67 6.95 3.63
C TYR A 45 -10.94 7.65 4.77
N ILE A 46 -9.61 7.48 4.86
CA ILE A 46 -8.79 8.20 5.85
C ILE A 46 -8.88 9.70 5.68
N ALA A 47 -8.76 10.24 4.46
CA ALA A 47 -8.88 11.66 4.21
C ALA A 47 -10.25 12.21 4.67
N THR A 48 -11.33 11.44 4.45
CA THR A 48 -12.68 11.81 4.85
C THR A 48 -12.86 11.78 6.36
N VAL A 49 -12.46 10.69 7.03
CA VAL A 49 -12.62 10.50 8.48
C VAL A 49 -11.70 11.45 9.26
N SER A 50 -10.46 11.63 8.81
CA SER A 50 -9.49 12.49 9.49
C SER A 50 -9.88 13.97 9.47
N LYS A 51 -10.62 14.42 8.46
CA LYS A 51 -10.94 15.83 8.23
C LYS A 51 -9.69 16.71 8.25
N ALA A 52 -8.57 16.18 7.74
CA ALA A 52 -7.32 16.91 7.63
C ALA A 52 -7.53 18.15 6.74
N ALA A 53 -7.02 19.30 7.16
CA ALA A 53 -7.18 20.54 6.39
C ALA A 53 -6.45 20.50 5.03
N LYS A 54 -5.43 19.64 4.93
CA LYS A 54 -4.58 19.48 3.74
C LYS A 54 -4.50 18.03 3.32
N THR A 55 -4.62 17.80 2.02
CA THR A 55 -4.39 16.50 1.38
C THR A 55 -3.30 16.62 0.33
N PHE A 56 -2.57 15.53 0.08
CA PHE A 56 -1.43 15.50 -0.83
C PHE A 56 -1.59 14.35 -1.82
N THR A 57 -1.36 14.64 -3.09
CA THR A 57 -1.58 13.71 -4.20
C THR A 57 -0.48 13.84 -5.22
N VAL A 58 -0.09 12.74 -5.83
CA VAL A 58 0.74 12.75 -7.04
C VAL A 58 0.01 12.06 -8.18
N GLY A 59 0.37 12.44 -9.39
CA GLY A 59 -0.08 11.77 -10.62
C GLY A 59 1.08 11.71 -11.60
N PHE A 60 0.96 10.82 -12.56
CA PHE A 60 1.91 10.73 -13.67
C PHE A 60 1.34 11.41 -14.90
N ALA A 61 2.21 11.88 -15.78
CA ALA A 61 1.82 12.54 -17.05
C ALA A 61 1.17 11.57 -18.07
N TYR A 62 0.65 10.46 -17.59
CA TYR A 62 -0.12 9.45 -18.33
C TYR A 62 -1.53 9.41 -17.78
N ASP A 63 -2.54 9.67 -18.59
CA ASP A 63 -3.95 9.74 -18.17
C ASP A 63 -4.42 8.54 -17.34
N LYS A 64 -3.96 7.35 -17.70
CA LYS A 64 -4.32 6.11 -17.00
C LYS A 64 -3.84 6.07 -15.54
N TYR A 65 -2.80 6.83 -15.20
CA TYR A 65 -2.17 6.86 -13.87
C TYR A 65 -2.23 8.26 -13.25
N ASN A 66 -3.14 9.09 -13.72
CA ASN A 66 -3.35 10.44 -13.19
C ASN A 66 -4.54 10.46 -12.25
N GLU A 67 -4.27 10.48 -10.96
CA GLU A 67 -5.29 10.48 -9.91
C GLU A 67 -5.64 11.89 -9.40
N ILE A 68 -5.00 12.92 -9.94
CA ILE A 68 -5.11 14.29 -9.43
C ILE A 68 -6.54 14.82 -9.51
N SER A 69 -7.24 14.59 -10.62
CA SER A 69 -8.62 15.07 -10.79
C SER A 69 -9.57 14.44 -9.75
N TYR A 70 -9.44 13.15 -9.50
CA TYR A 70 -10.24 12.47 -8.48
C TYR A 70 -9.96 13.03 -7.07
N ALA A 71 -8.68 13.20 -6.74
CA ALA A 71 -8.29 13.73 -5.43
C ALA A 71 -8.78 15.17 -5.21
N GLN A 72 -8.77 16.00 -6.26
CA GLN A 72 -9.30 17.35 -6.22
C GLN A 72 -10.81 17.33 -5.98
N ASP A 73 -11.57 16.54 -6.75
CA ASP A 73 -13.02 16.41 -6.60
C ASP A 73 -13.40 15.91 -5.20
N LEU A 74 -12.70 14.93 -4.67
CA LEU A 74 -12.96 14.45 -3.32
C LEU A 74 -12.62 15.52 -2.28
N SER A 75 -11.48 16.18 -2.42
CA SER A 75 -11.05 17.23 -1.51
C SER A 75 -12.05 18.40 -1.44
N GLU A 76 -12.61 18.79 -2.57
CA GLU A 76 -13.68 19.81 -2.61
C GLU A 76 -14.93 19.33 -1.85
N LYS A 77 -15.34 18.07 -2.03
CA LYS A 77 -16.52 17.51 -1.35
C LYS A 77 -16.32 17.40 0.16
N VAL A 78 -15.12 17.09 0.60
CA VAL A 78 -14.77 16.93 2.03
C VAL A 78 -14.41 18.27 2.68
N GLY A 79 -14.15 19.31 1.88
CA GLY A 79 -13.77 20.65 2.36
C GLY A 79 -12.30 20.74 2.76
N THR A 80 -11.42 19.97 2.14
CA THR A 80 -9.95 19.99 2.35
C THR A 80 -9.25 20.71 1.20
N LYS A 81 -8.03 21.19 1.45
CA LYS A 81 -7.19 21.77 0.41
C LYS A 81 -6.24 20.71 -0.15
N ASN A 82 -6.40 20.34 -1.41
CA ASN A 82 -5.49 19.42 -2.08
C ASN A 82 -4.26 20.14 -2.64
N TYR A 83 -3.10 19.55 -2.41
CA TYR A 83 -1.83 19.90 -3.03
C TYR A 83 -1.38 18.72 -3.90
N SER A 84 -1.21 18.97 -5.18
CA SER A 84 -0.89 17.91 -6.13
C SER A 84 0.38 18.19 -6.91
N LYS A 85 1.11 17.13 -7.26
CA LYS A 85 2.29 17.16 -8.11
C LYS A 85 2.12 16.19 -9.27
N LEU A 86 2.27 16.68 -10.49
CA LEU A 86 2.38 15.85 -11.69
C LEU A 86 3.85 15.48 -11.90
N ILE A 87 4.14 14.20 -11.92
CA ILE A 87 5.49 13.63 -12.10
C ILE A 87 5.71 13.41 -13.59
N THR A 88 6.78 14.00 -14.13
CA THR A 88 7.20 13.76 -15.50
C THR A 88 8.09 12.54 -15.61
N GLU A 89 8.24 11.99 -16.81
CA GLU A 89 9.16 10.88 -17.06
C GLU A 89 10.60 11.22 -16.70
N GLU A 90 11.04 12.44 -16.99
CA GLU A 90 12.38 12.92 -16.65
C GLU A 90 12.60 12.97 -15.14
N GLU A 91 11.64 13.50 -14.39
CA GLU A 91 11.67 13.52 -12.92
C GLU A 91 11.71 12.11 -12.34
N TYR A 92 10.91 11.20 -12.89
CA TYR A 92 10.88 9.79 -12.45
C TYR A 92 12.27 9.15 -12.52
N TRP A 93 12.90 9.21 -13.69
CA TRP A 93 14.20 8.58 -13.89
C TRP A 93 15.34 9.31 -13.15
N SER A 94 15.25 10.62 -13.00
CA SER A 94 16.29 11.42 -12.33
C SER A 94 16.39 11.14 -10.82
N VAL A 95 15.26 10.84 -10.16
CA VAL A 95 15.21 10.63 -8.71
C VAL A 95 15.49 9.18 -8.29
N LEU A 96 15.35 8.23 -9.20
CA LEU A 96 15.46 6.81 -8.90
C LEU A 96 16.80 6.41 -8.24
N PRO A 97 17.98 6.93 -8.66
CA PRO A 97 19.24 6.64 -7.96
C PRO A 97 19.27 7.15 -6.51
N GLU A 98 18.66 8.32 -6.25
CA GLU A 98 18.57 8.89 -4.90
C GLU A 98 17.67 8.02 -4.00
N ILE A 99 16.52 7.60 -4.50
CA ILE A 99 15.61 6.71 -3.79
C ILE A 99 16.33 5.40 -3.44
N GLN A 100 17.00 4.77 -4.41
CA GLN A 100 17.72 3.52 -4.18
C GLN A 100 18.85 3.67 -3.16
N TYR A 101 19.50 4.83 -3.11
CA TYR A 101 20.51 5.12 -2.10
C TYR A 101 19.92 5.13 -0.67
N TYR A 102 18.76 5.77 -0.48
CA TYR A 102 18.11 5.86 0.84
C TYR A 102 17.37 4.59 1.25
N MET A 103 17.07 3.70 0.32
CA MET A 103 16.44 2.41 0.62
C MET A 103 17.44 1.36 1.15
N ASP A 104 18.73 1.62 1.10
CA ASP A 104 19.85 0.75 1.49
C ASP A 104 19.95 -0.57 0.71
N GLU A 105 18.87 -1.05 0.18
CA GLU A 105 18.81 -2.26 -0.67
C GLU A 105 18.03 -2.01 -1.96
N PRO A 106 18.29 -2.74 -3.04
CA PRO A 106 17.59 -2.56 -4.29
C PRO A 106 16.10 -2.90 -4.15
N LEU A 107 15.26 -1.88 -4.26
CA LEU A 107 13.82 -2.02 -4.28
C LEU A 107 13.31 -1.90 -5.72
N ALA A 108 12.58 -2.91 -6.17
CA ALA A 108 12.01 -2.94 -7.53
C ALA A 108 10.57 -2.43 -7.61
N ASP A 109 10.03 -1.89 -6.52
CA ASP A 109 8.68 -1.34 -6.49
C ASP A 109 8.63 0.08 -7.08
N ALA A 110 7.86 0.25 -8.14
CA ALA A 110 7.69 1.53 -8.81
C ALA A 110 6.93 2.57 -7.96
N SER A 111 6.20 2.13 -6.94
CA SER A 111 5.44 3.02 -6.03
C SER A 111 6.35 3.91 -5.19
N CYS A 112 7.61 3.51 -4.97
CA CYS A 112 8.58 4.30 -4.20
C CYS A 112 8.82 5.71 -4.79
N VAL A 113 8.72 5.86 -6.12
CA VAL A 113 8.86 7.18 -6.77
C VAL A 113 7.65 8.05 -6.50
N ALA A 114 6.45 7.48 -6.55
CA ALA A 114 5.22 8.20 -6.21
C ALA A 114 5.26 8.66 -4.75
N LEU A 115 5.65 7.76 -3.84
CA LEU A 115 5.79 8.04 -2.41
C LEU A 115 6.81 9.16 -2.16
N TYR A 116 7.98 9.10 -2.78
CA TYR A 116 8.99 10.15 -2.66
C TYR A 116 8.43 11.54 -3.02
N PHE A 117 7.71 11.66 -4.14
CA PHE A 117 7.19 12.95 -4.57
C PHE A 117 6.00 13.43 -3.75
N VAL A 118 5.12 12.53 -3.29
CA VAL A 118 4.00 12.93 -2.44
C VAL A 118 4.49 13.38 -1.07
N ASP A 119 5.47 12.68 -0.49
CA ASP A 119 6.06 13.06 0.79
C ASP A 119 6.86 14.37 0.68
N LYS A 120 7.59 14.56 -0.40
CA LYS A 120 8.28 15.83 -0.68
C LYS A 120 7.31 17.00 -0.80
N THR A 121 6.18 16.80 -1.49
CA THR A 121 5.12 17.81 -1.59
C THR A 121 4.48 18.08 -0.21
N ALA A 122 4.22 17.04 0.56
CA ALA A 122 3.65 17.17 1.90
C ALA A 122 4.59 17.90 2.86
N ALA A 123 5.90 17.62 2.80
CA ALA A 123 6.91 18.21 3.68
C ALA A 123 7.04 19.73 3.54
N GLU A 124 6.59 20.31 2.42
CA GLU A 124 6.53 21.77 2.24
C GLU A 124 5.40 22.42 3.07
N HIS A 125 4.43 21.64 3.55
CA HIS A 125 3.20 22.15 4.15
C HIS A 125 2.91 21.63 5.54
N VAL A 126 3.32 20.40 5.85
CA VAL A 126 3.06 19.72 7.15
C VAL A 126 4.28 18.92 7.60
N LYS A 127 4.28 18.50 8.86
CA LYS A 127 5.31 17.63 9.44
C LYS A 127 4.87 16.18 9.61
N VAL A 128 3.56 15.94 9.55
CA VAL A 128 2.94 14.64 9.76
C VAL A 128 1.85 14.46 8.72
N VAL A 129 1.78 13.27 8.14
CA VAL A 129 0.71 12.84 7.25
C VAL A 129 0.15 11.49 7.68
N LEU A 130 -1.13 11.28 7.47
CA LEU A 130 -1.79 9.98 7.56
C LEU A 130 -1.74 9.30 6.18
N SER A 131 -1.56 8.00 6.19
CA SER A 131 -1.54 7.14 4.99
C SER A 131 -2.54 5.99 5.11
N GLY A 132 -2.96 5.43 3.98
CA GLY A 132 -3.82 4.23 3.88
C GLY A 132 -3.06 2.91 3.92
N GLU A 133 -1.75 2.94 4.15
CA GLU A 133 -0.93 1.72 4.19
C GLU A 133 -1.40 0.75 5.28
N GLY A 134 -1.40 -0.54 4.96
CA GLY A 134 -1.83 -1.61 5.85
C GLY A 134 -3.31 -2.01 5.71
N ALA A 135 -4.13 -1.25 5.00
CA ALA A 135 -5.55 -1.56 4.84
C ALA A 135 -5.76 -2.85 4.01
N ASP A 136 -4.98 -3.05 2.95
CA ASP A 136 -5.03 -4.27 2.14
C ASP A 136 -4.69 -5.53 2.95
N GLU A 137 -3.77 -5.43 3.89
CA GLU A 137 -3.39 -6.52 4.78
C GLU A 137 -4.50 -6.88 5.77
N PHE A 138 -5.15 -5.87 6.36
CA PHE A 138 -6.22 -6.09 7.33
C PHE A 138 -7.54 -6.52 6.68
N PHE A 139 -7.84 -6.02 5.50
CA PHE A 139 -9.14 -6.22 4.84
C PHE A 139 -9.08 -7.11 3.59
N GLY A 140 -7.94 -7.77 3.34
CA GLY A 140 -7.80 -8.69 2.21
C GLY A 140 -7.92 -8.02 0.85
N GLY A 141 -7.44 -6.78 0.71
CA GLY A 141 -7.60 -5.96 -0.50
C GLY A 141 -6.80 -6.46 -1.70
N TYR A 142 -5.66 -7.11 -1.48
CA TYR A 142 -4.83 -7.62 -2.57
C TYR A 142 -5.49 -8.74 -3.36
N ASN A 143 -5.31 -8.70 -4.67
CA ASN A 143 -5.79 -9.75 -5.57
C ASN A 143 -5.26 -11.15 -5.22
N MET A 144 -4.12 -11.24 -4.55
CA MET A 144 -3.55 -12.51 -4.11
C MET A 144 -4.48 -13.25 -3.14
N TYR A 145 -5.17 -12.58 -2.24
CA TYR A 145 -6.12 -13.20 -1.32
C TYR A 145 -7.31 -13.81 -2.06
N ARG A 146 -7.86 -13.10 -3.06
CA ARG A 146 -8.93 -13.64 -3.93
C ARG A 146 -8.47 -14.81 -4.78
N ASN A 147 -7.20 -14.82 -5.16
CA ASN A 147 -6.64 -15.93 -5.92
C ASN A 147 -6.37 -17.15 -5.02
N ALA A 148 -6.03 -16.96 -3.74
CA ALA A 148 -5.92 -18.04 -2.78
C ALA A 148 -7.25 -18.80 -2.64
N GLU A 149 -8.37 -18.08 -2.55
CA GLU A 149 -9.72 -18.65 -2.55
C GLU A 149 -10.03 -19.41 -3.85
N ARG A 150 -9.59 -18.90 -5.00
CA ARG A 150 -9.80 -19.51 -6.32
C ARG A 150 -8.94 -20.74 -6.60
N TYR A 151 -7.69 -20.74 -6.16
CA TYR A 151 -6.67 -21.71 -6.54
C TYR A 151 -6.30 -22.69 -5.43
N GLY A 152 -6.92 -22.58 -4.24
CA GLY A 152 -6.86 -23.54 -3.12
C GLY A 152 -5.44 -23.94 -2.71
N GLU A 153 -4.99 -25.10 -3.15
CA GLU A 153 -3.79 -25.76 -2.63
C GLU A 153 -2.43 -25.09 -2.95
N ASN A 154 -2.41 -23.94 -3.67
CA ASN A 154 -1.17 -23.35 -4.17
C ASN A 154 -0.70 -22.07 -3.43
N LEU A 155 -1.15 -21.84 -2.20
CA LEU A 155 -0.70 -20.70 -1.40
C LEU A 155 0.81 -20.63 -1.25
N LYS A 156 1.46 -21.78 -1.03
CA LYS A 156 2.92 -21.88 -0.91
C LYS A 156 3.65 -21.32 -2.15
N THR A 157 3.16 -21.66 -3.32
CA THR A 157 3.73 -21.19 -4.61
C THR A 157 3.26 -19.79 -4.96
N PHE A 158 2.06 -19.44 -4.54
CA PHE A 158 1.38 -18.22 -4.88
C PHE A 158 1.93 -17.01 -4.12
N TYR A 159 2.10 -17.11 -2.81
CA TYR A 159 2.60 -16.02 -1.98
C TYR A 159 4.00 -15.58 -2.39
N VAL A 160 4.91 -16.53 -2.55
CA VAL A 160 6.28 -16.24 -2.99
C VAL A 160 6.33 -15.79 -4.44
N GLY A 161 5.49 -16.37 -5.31
CA GLY A 161 5.45 -16.02 -6.73
C GLY A 161 4.91 -14.62 -7.02
N ASN A 162 4.05 -14.10 -6.16
CA ASN A 162 3.44 -12.79 -6.38
C ASN A 162 4.37 -11.61 -6.07
N THR A 163 5.36 -11.81 -5.22
CA THR A 163 6.38 -10.80 -4.90
C THR A 163 7.63 -10.91 -5.77
N ASN A 164 7.77 -11.97 -6.55
CA ASN A 164 8.92 -12.19 -7.43
C ASN A 164 8.68 -11.58 -8.81
N ILE A 165 9.43 -10.54 -9.14
CA ILE A 165 9.45 -9.92 -10.47
C ILE A 165 10.03 -10.89 -11.51
N MET A 166 11.02 -11.70 -11.12
CA MET A 166 11.69 -12.67 -11.98
C MET A 166 11.46 -14.10 -11.48
N LYS A 167 11.18 -15.00 -12.40
CA LYS A 167 11.12 -16.44 -12.11
C LYS A 167 12.52 -16.99 -11.84
N GLU A 168 12.60 -18.11 -11.12
CA GLU A 168 13.89 -18.70 -10.73
C GLU A 168 14.75 -19.10 -11.95
N ASP A 169 14.13 -19.58 -13.02
CA ASP A 169 14.83 -19.90 -14.27
C ASP A 169 15.37 -18.66 -15.01
N GLU A 170 14.75 -17.51 -14.82
CA GLU A 170 15.23 -16.22 -15.34
C GLU A 170 16.38 -15.70 -14.50
N LYS A 171 16.29 -15.80 -13.16
CA LYS A 171 17.38 -15.44 -12.23
C LYS A 171 18.66 -16.23 -12.52
N LYS A 172 18.54 -17.54 -12.78
CA LYS A 172 19.66 -18.41 -13.17
C LYS A 172 20.39 -17.90 -14.42
N LYS A 173 19.72 -17.30 -15.36
CA LYS A 173 20.32 -16.77 -16.60
C LYS A 173 21.08 -15.47 -16.40
N ILE A 174 20.72 -14.69 -15.39
CA ILE A 174 21.20 -13.32 -15.18
C ILE A 174 22.24 -13.27 -14.06
N LEU A 175 22.03 -14.02 -12.98
CA LEU A 175 22.88 -13.97 -11.80
C LEU A 175 24.09 -14.88 -11.94
N LYS A 176 25.29 -14.28 -11.92
CA LYS A 176 26.59 -15.00 -12.00
C LYS A 176 26.79 -15.98 -10.85
N ASN A 177 26.28 -15.68 -9.67
CA ASN A 177 26.46 -16.43 -8.43
C ASN A 177 25.13 -16.94 -7.88
N TYR A 178 24.21 -17.35 -8.76
CA TYR A 178 22.95 -17.92 -8.36
C TYR A 178 23.15 -19.20 -7.54
N LYS A 179 22.47 -19.28 -6.40
CA LYS A 179 22.49 -20.47 -5.52
C LYS A 179 21.07 -21.03 -5.42
N GLU A 180 20.90 -22.29 -5.76
CA GLU A 180 19.60 -22.99 -5.72
C GLU A 180 19.14 -23.33 -4.30
N ASP A 181 20.04 -23.32 -3.34
CA ASP A 181 19.77 -23.61 -1.93
C ASP A 181 19.22 -22.41 -1.14
N ILE A 182 19.22 -21.22 -1.75
CA ILE A 182 18.70 -20.00 -1.13
C ILE A 182 17.47 -19.51 -1.93
N LEU A 183 16.33 -20.11 -1.65
CA LEU A 183 15.06 -19.69 -2.25
C LEU A 183 14.21 -18.93 -1.22
N PRO A 184 13.44 -17.91 -1.65
CA PRO A 184 12.52 -17.18 -0.75
C PRO A 184 11.56 -18.11 0.01
N ILE A 185 11.13 -19.22 -0.60
CA ILE A 185 10.25 -20.20 0.03
C ILE A 185 10.87 -20.81 1.30
N HIS A 186 12.20 -20.89 1.39
CA HIS A 186 12.85 -21.44 2.59
C HIS A 186 12.67 -20.55 3.83
N LEU A 187 12.49 -19.23 3.62
CA LEU A 187 12.28 -18.27 4.72
C LEU A 187 10.88 -18.39 5.35
N VAL A 188 9.93 -18.87 4.58
CA VAL A 188 8.51 -18.98 5.01
C VAL A 188 8.06 -20.42 5.22
N LYS A 189 8.98 -21.39 5.00
CA LYS A 189 8.64 -22.83 5.05
C LYS A 189 8.05 -23.25 6.39
N GLU A 190 8.67 -22.83 7.49
CA GLU A 190 8.20 -23.17 8.84
C GLU A 190 6.80 -22.63 9.08
N ILE A 191 6.51 -21.39 8.65
CA ILE A 191 5.19 -20.77 8.75
C ILE A 191 4.16 -21.58 7.96
N TYR A 192 4.48 -22.04 6.77
CA TYR A 192 3.59 -22.89 5.98
C TYR A 192 3.33 -24.26 6.62
N GLU A 193 4.34 -24.84 7.28
CA GLU A 193 4.18 -26.11 8.00
C GLU A 193 3.24 -25.95 9.22
N GLU A 194 3.31 -24.80 9.90
CA GLU A 194 2.43 -24.49 11.04
C GLU A 194 0.99 -24.21 10.60
N THR A 195 0.78 -23.72 9.39
CA THR A 195 -0.55 -23.40 8.84
C THR A 195 -1.15 -24.53 7.99
N GLU A 196 -0.50 -25.69 7.93
CA GLU A 196 -1.00 -26.84 7.17
C GLU A 196 -2.35 -27.31 7.71
N GLY A 197 -3.39 -27.29 6.87
CA GLY A 197 -4.75 -27.68 7.23
C GLY A 197 -5.63 -26.53 7.74
N LEU A 198 -5.13 -25.33 7.86
CA LEU A 198 -5.94 -24.14 8.10
C LEU A 198 -6.59 -23.65 6.79
N ASP A 199 -7.70 -22.91 6.95
CA ASP A 199 -8.29 -22.20 5.80
C ASP A 199 -7.29 -21.22 5.22
N PRO A 200 -7.18 -21.11 3.88
CA PRO A 200 -6.24 -20.21 3.22
C PRO A 200 -6.32 -18.73 3.59
N LEU A 201 -7.44 -18.33 4.17
CA LEU A 201 -7.70 -16.93 4.58
C LEU A 201 -7.72 -16.76 6.11
N SER A 202 -7.32 -17.78 6.88
CA SER A 202 -7.31 -17.76 8.35
C SER A 202 -6.07 -17.11 8.93
#